data_86f69db571a4e686ab50890ab769b7ca
#
_entry.id   86f69db571a4e686ab50890ab769b7ca
#
_cell.length_a   1.000
_cell.length_b   1.000
_cell.length_c   1.000
_cell.angle_alpha   90.00
_cell.angle_beta   90.00
_cell.angle_gamma   90.00
#
_symmetry.space_group_name_H-M   'P 1'
#
loop_
_entity.id
_entity.type
_entity.pdbx_description
1 polymer ?
#
loop_
_entity_poly.entity_id
_entity_poly.type
_entity_poly.pdbx_seq_one_letter_code
_entity_poly.pdbx_strand_id
1 'polypeptide(L)'
;MSTKLQANALFTDHMVLQRERGIPVWGTGTDGVTVTVRLREASAQAVVRGGEWKVTLPAMQAGGPYELTVEAGEDKLTFRDVLVGDVWLAGGQSNMEWRLADSLNAEQEAAAADYPLVRYYEVPRVAYDDGQEHAGAWAVCAPETVMQFTAVGYHFARKLVGALDVPIGIVGCNWGGTSASCWVPEEALASDPELRVYIDVYKEKVSQLDPETAKKEEDDYQAALDAWVRRESEGLKGTELGDFPWPPPLNERSFLRPNGLYGTMLRKAMPYAIKGFIYYQGESDADRPHLYDRLMAVMIEQWRQDWGDASLPFLFVQLPGYADPYDHDGVNWPLLREAQQRVSERVPNTAMAVILDCGEENDIHPRDKRPVGERLGGIALREVYGRDVACYGPFFKSLAIVGSKAIVSFSHAESGLVSTSGEVLGFELAGEDGHFVKADAAISGSTVVVSSPDVAAPAAVRYAWASWPTATLYNGLGLPAAPFRTSI
;
A
#
# COMPACT_ATOMS: atom_id res chain seq x y z
N MET A 1 -39.02 5.68 13.22
CA MET A 1 -38.81 4.25 13.55
C MET A 1 -37.63 4.18 14.51
N SER A 2 -37.69 3.34 15.56
CA SER A 2 -36.57 3.17 16.49
C SER A 2 -35.46 2.43 15.75
N THR A 3 -34.31 3.06 15.59
CA THR A 3 -33.14 2.45 14.96
C THR A 3 -32.46 1.58 16.03
N LYS A 4 -32.33 0.27 15.79
CA LYS A 4 -31.64 -0.64 16.70
C LYS A 4 -30.16 -0.18 16.87
N LEU A 5 -29.61 -0.38 18.06
CA LEU A 5 -28.19 -0.11 18.33
C LEU A 5 -27.30 -0.93 17.38
N GLN A 6 -26.40 -0.26 16.68
CA GLN A 6 -25.37 -0.88 15.84
C GLN A 6 -24.01 -0.20 16.08
N ALA A 7 -22.94 -0.98 16.02
CA ALA A 7 -21.59 -0.47 15.93
C ALA A 7 -21.12 -0.52 14.47
N ASN A 8 -20.14 0.31 14.10
CA ASN A 8 -19.55 0.25 12.76
C ASN A 8 -19.00 -1.16 12.46
N ALA A 9 -19.00 -1.55 11.18
CA ALA A 9 -18.62 -2.89 10.72
C ALA A 9 -17.18 -3.32 11.11
N LEU A 10 -16.30 -2.38 11.44
CA LEU A 10 -14.96 -2.68 11.97
C LEU A 10 -14.95 -3.26 13.38
N PHE A 11 -16.04 -3.10 14.15
CA PHE A 11 -16.12 -3.63 15.49
C PHE A 11 -16.75 -5.03 15.44
N THR A 12 -15.89 -6.04 15.44
CA THR A 12 -16.27 -7.46 15.52
C THR A 12 -15.40 -8.18 16.54
N ASP A 13 -15.71 -9.43 16.84
CA ASP A 13 -14.82 -10.29 17.61
C ASP A 13 -13.43 -10.32 16.96
N HIS A 14 -12.41 -10.57 17.73
CA HIS A 14 -11.00 -10.68 17.31
C HIS A 14 -10.33 -9.37 16.87
N MET A 15 -10.98 -8.20 16.97
CA MET A 15 -10.42 -6.92 16.57
C MET A 15 -9.18 -6.52 17.36
N VAL A 16 -8.33 -5.70 16.75
CA VAL A 16 -7.23 -4.99 17.42
C VAL A 16 -7.57 -3.51 17.50
N LEU A 17 -7.55 -2.94 18.70
CA LEU A 17 -7.71 -1.50 18.93
C LEU A 17 -6.36 -0.85 19.10
N GLN A 18 -6.17 0.37 18.56
CA GLN A 18 -4.89 1.07 18.61
C GLN A 18 -4.52 1.44 20.05
N ARG A 19 -3.31 1.03 20.47
CA ARG A 19 -2.72 1.41 21.77
C ARG A 19 -2.21 2.86 21.79
N GLU A 20 -1.99 3.40 22.99
CA GLU A 20 -1.33 4.68 23.25
C GLU A 20 -2.03 5.90 22.64
N ARG A 21 -3.25 5.73 22.14
CA ARG A 21 -4.13 6.78 21.61
C ARG A 21 -5.53 6.61 22.13
N GLY A 22 -6.33 7.69 22.09
CA GLY A 22 -7.77 7.58 22.33
C GLY A 22 -8.39 6.57 21.35
N ILE A 23 -9.29 5.73 21.84
CA ILE A 23 -9.91 4.67 21.05
C ILE A 23 -11.32 5.13 20.67
N PRO A 24 -11.55 5.62 19.44
CA PRO A 24 -12.88 5.97 18.96
C PRO A 24 -13.71 4.70 18.73
N VAL A 25 -14.93 4.70 19.22
CA VAL A 25 -15.96 3.68 18.96
C VAL A 25 -17.23 4.40 18.53
N TRP A 26 -17.83 3.99 17.42
CA TRP A 26 -18.96 4.69 16.84
C TRP A 26 -19.94 3.74 16.16
N GLY A 27 -21.12 4.28 15.82
CA GLY A 27 -22.17 3.52 15.16
C GLY A 27 -23.47 4.30 15.06
N THR A 28 -24.58 3.60 14.92
CA THR A 28 -25.91 4.17 14.78
C THR A 28 -26.85 3.71 15.91
N GLY A 29 -27.91 4.47 16.14
CA GLY A 29 -28.88 4.16 17.20
C GLY A 29 -30.05 5.10 17.20
N THR A 30 -30.92 4.96 18.21
CA THR A 30 -32.12 5.81 18.37
C THR A 30 -31.74 7.14 19.00
N ASP A 31 -32.16 8.25 18.37
CA ASP A 31 -31.91 9.61 18.85
C ASP A 31 -32.34 9.81 20.30
N GLY A 32 -31.50 10.53 21.04
CA GLY A 32 -31.73 10.85 22.45
C GLY A 32 -31.36 9.75 23.44
N VAL A 33 -31.05 8.53 22.98
CA VAL A 33 -30.60 7.44 23.85
C VAL A 33 -29.10 7.62 24.17
N THR A 34 -28.72 7.37 25.41
CA THR A 34 -27.33 7.37 25.83
C THR A 34 -26.68 6.03 25.52
N VAL A 35 -25.59 6.04 24.76
CA VAL A 35 -24.74 4.87 24.50
C VAL A 35 -23.58 4.88 25.48
N THR A 36 -23.33 3.75 26.11
CA THR A 36 -22.18 3.51 27.00
C THR A 36 -21.27 2.45 26.39
N VAL A 37 -20.00 2.77 26.19
CA VAL A 37 -18.99 1.81 25.76
C VAL A 37 -18.04 1.51 26.90
N ARG A 38 -17.72 0.22 27.12
CA ARG A 38 -16.77 -0.23 28.15
C ARG A 38 -15.77 -1.21 27.59
N LEU A 39 -14.52 -1.03 28.01
CA LEU A 39 -13.41 -1.96 27.77
C LEU A 39 -12.58 -2.02 29.07
N ARG A 40 -12.68 -3.14 29.79
CA ARG A 40 -12.12 -3.27 31.15
C ARG A 40 -12.68 -2.16 32.09
N GLU A 41 -11.78 -1.41 32.75
CA GLU A 41 -12.14 -0.29 33.61
C GLU A 41 -12.43 1.01 32.83
N ALA A 42 -12.06 1.08 31.54
CA ALA A 42 -12.31 2.24 30.71
C ALA A 42 -13.80 2.28 30.30
N SER A 43 -14.41 3.45 30.43
CA SER A 43 -15.81 3.68 30.03
C SER A 43 -15.96 5.09 29.45
N ALA A 44 -16.80 5.22 28.42
CA ALA A 44 -17.21 6.52 27.89
C ALA A 44 -18.66 6.47 27.43
N GLN A 45 -19.30 7.65 27.35
CA GLN A 45 -20.71 7.79 27.00
C GLN A 45 -20.92 8.88 25.96
N ALA A 46 -21.91 8.70 25.10
CA ALA A 46 -22.43 9.73 24.20
C ALA A 46 -23.94 9.58 24.04
N VAL A 47 -24.61 10.67 23.70
CA VAL A 47 -26.02 10.65 23.32
C VAL A 47 -26.11 10.54 21.81
N VAL A 48 -26.94 9.63 21.31
CA VAL A 48 -27.23 9.50 19.86
C VAL A 48 -27.86 10.79 19.35
N ARG A 49 -27.32 11.33 18.25
CA ARG A 49 -27.81 12.55 17.57
C ARG A 49 -27.81 12.34 16.06
N GLY A 50 -28.94 12.59 15.43
CA GLY A 50 -29.08 12.38 13.98
C GLY A 50 -28.93 10.91 13.56
N GLY A 51 -29.26 9.98 14.47
CA GLY A 51 -29.10 8.55 14.24
C GLY A 51 -27.69 8.01 14.50
N GLU A 52 -26.70 8.87 14.83
CA GLU A 52 -25.31 8.49 15.01
C GLU A 52 -24.79 8.72 16.44
N TRP A 53 -23.83 7.92 16.85
CA TRP A 53 -23.11 8.09 18.09
C TRP A 53 -21.61 7.81 17.92
N LYS A 54 -20.82 8.51 18.72
CA LYS A 54 -19.38 8.29 18.80
C LYS A 54 -18.90 8.58 20.22
N VAL A 55 -18.07 7.68 20.75
CA VAL A 55 -17.34 7.86 22.00
C VAL A 55 -15.85 7.69 21.75
N THR A 56 -15.03 8.21 22.65
CA THR A 56 -13.60 7.94 22.64
C THR A 56 -13.21 7.42 24.03
N LEU A 57 -12.78 6.15 24.09
CA LEU A 57 -12.19 5.58 25.29
C LEU A 57 -10.78 6.15 25.49
N PRO A 58 -10.30 6.23 26.75
CA PRO A 58 -8.92 6.66 27.01
C PRO A 58 -7.91 5.71 26.37
N ALA A 59 -6.70 6.24 26.16
CA ALA A 59 -5.56 5.47 25.65
C ALA A 59 -5.23 4.30 26.59
N MET A 60 -4.92 3.15 26.01
CA MET A 60 -4.54 1.93 26.73
C MET A 60 -3.17 1.43 26.25
N GLN A 61 -2.49 0.66 27.11
CA GLN A 61 -1.30 -0.08 26.74
C GLN A 61 -1.67 -1.39 26.02
N ALA A 62 -0.72 -1.98 25.30
CA ALA A 62 -0.91 -3.27 24.63
C ALA A 62 -1.34 -4.35 25.61
N GLY A 63 -2.21 -5.24 25.15
CA GLY A 63 -2.69 -6.38 25.94
C GLY A 63 -3.99 -6.98 25.42
N GLY A 64 -4.54 -7.91 26.16
CA GLY A 64 -5.73 -8.68 25.80
C GLY A 64 -5.53 -10.17 26.10
N PRO A 65 -6.52 -11.02 25.76
CA PRO A 65 -7.81 -10.64 25.18
C PRO A 65 -8.77 -9.99 26.17
N TYR A 66 -9.57 -9.08 25.69
CA TYR A 66 -10.58 -8.34 26.46
C TYR A 66 -11.99 -8.52 25.85
N GLU A 67 -13.00 -8.03 26.57
CA GLU A 67 -14.37 -7.88 26.06
C GLU A 67 -14.69 -6.39 25.97
N LEU A 68 -15.19 -5.95 24.79
CA LEU A 68 -15.74 -4.61 24.59
C LEU A 68 -17.25 -4.70 24.54
N THR A 69 -17.93 -3.88 25.36
CA THR A 69 -19.39 -3.81 25.37
C THR A 69 -19.90 -2.44 24.96
N VAL A 70 -21.00 -2.43 24.23
CA VAL A 70 -21.74 -1.23 23.83
C VAL A 70 -23.18 -1.39 24.28
N GLU A 71 -23.68 -0.49 25.12
CA GLU A 71 -25.00 -0.58 25.74
C GLU A 71 -25.79 0.72 25.48
N ALA A 72 -27.07 0.57 25.10
CA ALA A 72 -28.00 1.68 24.90
C ALA A 72 -29.43 1.24 25.29
N GLY A 73 -29.92 1.73 26.44
CA GLY A 73 -31.20 1.26 26.99
C GLY A 73 -31.17 -0.23 27.30
N GLU A 74 -32.02 -1.01 26.64
CA GLU A 74 -32.05 -2.48 26.75
C GLU A 74 -31.13 -3.19 25.73
N ASP A 75 -30.65 -2.49 24.71
CA ASP A 75 -29.79 -3.05 23.69
C ASP A 75 -28.35 -3.18 24.21
N LYS A 76 -27.71 -4.33 23.90
CA LYS A 76 -26.33 -4.60 24.24
C LYS A 76 -25.63 -5.35 23.10
N LEU A 77 -24.47 -4.82 22.70
CA LEU A 77 -23.52 -5.50 21.84
C LEU A 77 -22.31 -5.91 22.67
N THR A 78 -21.75 -7.07 22.36
CA THR A 78 -20.58 -7.62 23.05
C THR A 78 -19.61 -8.17 22.02
N PHE A 79 -18.39 -7.67 22.04
CA PHE A 79 -17.29 -8.12 21.19
C PHE A 79 -16.23 -8.80 22.05
N ARG A 80 -15.82 -10.01 21.65
CA ARG A 80 -14.90 -10.86 22.39
C ARG A 80 -13.55 -10.96 21.72
N ASP A 81 -12.56 -11.43 22.49
CA ASP A 81 -11.17 -11.60 22.04
C ASP A 81 -10.60 -10.31 21.42
N VAL A 82 -10.90 -9.18 22.07
CA VAL A 82 -10.42 -7.86 21.66
C VAL A 82 -9.00 -7.66 22.17
N LEU A 83 -8.08 -7.36 21.26
CA LEU A 83 -6.70 -7.01 21.59
C LEU A 83 -6.49 -5.50 21.53
N VAL A 84 -5.57 -4.99 22.33
CA VAL A 84 -5.03 -3.64 22.21
C VAL A 84 -3.60 -3.74 21.72
N GLY A 85 -3.28 -3.12 20.60
CA GLY A 85 -1.97 -3.24 19.93
C GLY A 85 -1.78 -2.15 18.90
N ASP A 86 -0.98 -2.40 17.87
CA ASP A 86 -0.79 -1.44 16.78
C ASP A 86 -1.61 -1.85 15.56
N VAL A 87 -2.37 -0.91 15.02
CA VAL A 87 -3.21 -1.11 13.84
C VAL A 87 -2.59 -0.39 12.64
N TRP A 88 -2.42 -1.08 11.54
CA TRP A 88 -1.91 -0.54 10.30
C TRP A 88 -2.94 -0.69 9.18
N LEU A 89 -3.14 0.38 8.41
CA LEU A 89 -3.97 0.32 7.22
C LEU A 89 -3.09 -0.06 6.02
N ALA A 90 -3.47 -1.15 5.34
CA ALA A 90 -2.81 -1.66 4.14
C ALA A 90 -3.59 -1.22 2.90
N GLY A 91 -3.16 -0.11 2.30
CA GLY A 91 -3.77 0.50 1.12
C GLY A 91 -3.01 0.21 -0.17
N GLY A 92 -3.67 0.38 -1.30
CA GLY A 92 -3.05 0.24 -2.61
C GLY A 92 -3.90 -0.50 -3.64
N GLN A 93 -3.23 -1.16 -4.59
CA GLN A 93 -3.88 -1.92 -5.64
C GLN A 93 -3.53 -3.42 -5.59
N SER A 94 -3.62 -4.14 -6.70
CA SER A 94 -3.49 -5.60 -6.78
C SER A 94 -2.27 -6.19 -6.06
N ASN A 95 -1.12 -5.54 -6.09
CA ASN A 95 0.07 -6.03 -5.39
C ASN A 95 -0.02 -5.90 -3.86
N MET A 96 -0.82 -4.97 -3.31
CA MET A 96 -1.17 -4.96 -1.89
C MET A 96 -2.31 -5.94 -1.60
N GLU A 97 -3.28 -6.05 -2.49
CA GLU A 97 -4.41 -6.98 -2.41
C GLU A 97 -3.96 -8.46 -2.46
N TRP A 98 -2.83 -8.75 -3.09
CA TRP A 98 -2.31 -10.10 -3.37
C TRP A 98 -2.34 -10.98 -2.12
N ARG A 99 -3.16 -12.04 -2.15
CA ARG A 99 -3.35 -12.94 -1.02
C ARG A 99 -2.14 -13.83 -0.79
N LEU A 100 -1.95 -14.28 0.43
CA LEU A 100 -0.93 -15.29 0.73
C LEU A 100 -1.15 -16.57 -0.08
N ALA A 101 -2.40 -16.96 -0.31
CA ALA A 101 -2.75 -18.13 -1.14
C ALA A 101 -2.14 -18.10 -2.55
N ASP A 102 -1.97 -16.91 -3.12
CA ASP A 102 -1.49 -16.70 -4.48
C ASP A 102 0.03 -16.43 -4.55
N SER A 103 0.68 -16.37 -3.37
CA SER A 103 2.10 -16.03 -3.22
C SER A 103 3.01 -17.24 -3.36
N LEU A 104 4.30 -16.97 -3.54
CA LEU A 104 5.34 -18.02 -3.52
C LEU A 104 5.38 -18.66 -2.13
N ASN A 105 5.48 -20.00 -2.07
CA ASN A 105 5.54 -20.80 -0.84
C ASN A 105 4.31 -20.64 0.09
N ALA A 106 3.13 -20.34 -0.45
CA ALA A 106 1.90 -20.10 0.31
C ALA A 106 1.57 -21.22 1.31
N GLU A 107 1.61 -22.48 0.88
CA GLU A 107 1.29 -23.62 1.74
C GLU A 107 2.28 -23.77 2.90
N GLN A 108 3.58 -23.55 2.65
CA GLN A 108 4.60 -23.62 3.67
C GLN A 108 4.45 -22.47 4.69
N GLU A 109 4.19 -21.27 4.21
CA GLU A 109 3.94 -20.10 5.07
C GLU A 109 2.67 -20.28 5.90
N ALA A 110 1.59 -20.80 5.29
CA ALA A 110 0.34 -21.05 6.00
C ALA A 110 0.51 -22.14 7.08
N ALA A 111 1.20 -23.22 6.78
CA ALA A 111 1.44 -24.28 7.77
C ALA A 111 2.24 -23.81 8.99
N ALA A 112 3.04 -22.73 8.83
CA ALA A 112 3.83 -22.12 9.90
C ALA A 112 3.13 -20.92 10.57
N ALA A 113 1.91 -20.54 10.13
CA ALA A 113 1.23 -19.31 10.52
C ALA A 113 0.42 -19.46 11.83
N ASP A 114 1.10 -19.69 12.93
CA ASP A 114 0.53 -19.66 14.28
C ASP A 114 0.95 -18.37 15.00
N TYR A 115 0.27 -17.26 14.65
CA TYR A 115 0.55 -15.94 15.20
C TYR A 115 -0.73 -15.31 15.80
N PRO A 116 -1.19 -15.76 16.98
CA PRO A 116 -2.48 -15.32 17.56
C PRO A 116 -2.51 -13.82 17.91
N LEU A 117 -1.38 -13.14 17.91
CA LEU A 117 -1.30 -11.68 18.09
C LEU A 117 -1.41 -10.91 16.76
N VAL A 118 -1.39 -11.58 15.60
CA VAL A 118 -1.63 -10.97 14.30
C VAL A 118 -3.10 -11.14 13.93
N ARG A 119 -3.75 -10.05 13.55
CA ARG A 119 -5.16 -10.02 13.14
C ARG A 119 -5.31 -9.29 11.82
N TYR A 120 -6.27 -9.71 11.03
CA TYR A 120 -6.55 -9.11 9.73
C TYR A 120 -8.04 -8.80 9.58
N TYR A 121 -8.32 -7.65 9.04
CA TYR A 121 -9.66 -7.23 8.61
C TYR A 121 -9.60 -6.77 7.17
N GLU A 122 -10.46 -7.28 6.31
CA GLU A 122 -10.62 -6.78 4.94
C GLU A 122 -11.82 -5.82 4.89
N VAL A 123 -11.58 -4.57 4.48
CA VAL A 123 -12.66 -3.63 4.19
C VAL A 123 -13.45 -4.14 2.99
N PRO A 124 -14.76 -4.35 3.13
CA PRO A 124 -15.58 -4.83 2.01
C PRO A 124 -15.44 -3.96 0.77
N ARG A 125 -15.30 -4.60 -0.38
CA ARG A 125 -15.16 -3.91 -1.66
C ARG A 125 -16.52 -3.43 -2.15
N VAL A 126 -16.70 -2.13 -2.20
CA VAL A 126 -17.92 -1.47 -2.63
C VAL A 126 -17.56 -0.45 -3.70
N ALA A 127 -17.84 -0.79 -4.95
CA ALA A 127 -17.55 0.07 -6.11
C ALA A 127 -18.39 1.36 -6.08
N TYR A 128 -19.66 1.22 -5.71
CA TYR A 128 -20.63 2.31 -5.70
C TYR A 128 -21.55 2.15 -4.48
N ASP A 129 -21.87 3.25 -3.80
CA ASP A 129 -22.77 3.24 -2.64
C ASP A 129 -24.21 2.91 -3.10
N ASP A 130 -24.64 1.70 -2.78
CA ASP A 130 -25.97 1.18 -3.05
C ASP A 130 -26.93 1.32 -1.84
N GLY A 131 -26.45 1.96 -0.78
CA GLY A 131 -27.18 2.13 0.49
C GLY A 131 -27.24 0.87 1.33
N GLN A 132 -26.48 -0.19 0.99
CA GLN A 132 -26.37 -1.40 1.79
C GLN A 132 -25.20 -1.33 2.76
N GLU A 133 -25.36 -1.96 3.92
CA GLU A 133 -24.25 -2.18 4.84
C GLU A 133 -23.50 -3.46 4.45
N HIS A 134 -22.21 -3.33 4.18
CA HIS A 134 -21.33 -4.45 3.91
C HIS A 134 -20.50 -4.73 5.17
N ALA A 135 -20.58 -5.96 5.67
CA ALA A 135 -19.89 -6.39 6.87
C ALA A 135 -18.61 -7.16 6.54
N GLY A 136 -17.51 -6.82 7.19
CA GLY A 136 -16.30 -7.63 7.29
C GLY A 136 -16.22 -8.30 8.66
N ALA A 137 -15.16 -9.07 8.88
CA ALA A 137 -14.84 -9.63 10.18
C ALA A 137 -13.32 -9.69 10.37
N TRP A 138 -12.88 -9.45 11.61
CA TRP A 138 -11.48 -9.69 11.97
C TRP A 138 -11.20 -11.20 12.04
N ALA A 139 -10.09 -11.61 11.45
CA ALA A 139 -9.60 -12.98 11.49
C ALA A 139 -8.30 -13.07 12.29
N VAL A 140 -8.18 -14.14 13.07
CA VAL A 140 -6.93 -14.50 13.77
C VAL A 140 -5.99 -15.12 12.76
N CYS A 141 -4.71 -14.78 12.80
CA CYS A 141 -3.70 -15.42 11.97
C CYS A 141 -3.44 -16.85 12.45
N ALA A 142 -3.97 -17.79 11.69
CA ALA A 142 -3.83 -19.23 11.89
C ALA A 142 -3.72 -19.93 10.53
N PRO A 143 -3.25 -21.18 10.45
CA PRO A 143 -3.13 -21.91 9.19
C PRO A 143 -4.41 -21.92 8.33
N GLU A 144 -5.57 -21.96 8.98
CA GLU A 144 -6.87 -22.03 8.33
C GLU A 144 -7.35 -20.70 7.74
N THR A 145 -6.85 -19.57 8.24
CA THR A 145 -7.35 -18.23 7.91
C THR A 145 -6.35 -17.41 7.07
N VAL A 146 -5.05 -17.59 7.31
CA VAL A 146 -3.99 -16.72 6.78
C VAL A 146 -3.91 -16.68 5.26
N MET A 147 -4.38 -17.71 4.59
CA MET A 147 -4.41 -17.78 3.11
C MET A 147 -5.19 -16.61 2.47
N GLN A 148 -6.15 -16.02 3.20
CA GLN A 148 -6.95 -14.89 2.74
C GLN A 148 -6.34 -13.52 3.08
N PHE A 149 -5.25 -13.48 3.86
CA PHE A 149 -4.63 -12.22 4.22
C PHE A 149 -3.82 -11.65 3.05
N THR A 150 -3.74 -10.32 2.95
CA THR A 150 -2.73 -9.72 2.08
C THR A 150 -1.36 -10.26 2.46
N ALA A 151 -0.62 -10.78 1.48
CA ALA A 151 0.69 -11.37 1.74
C ALA A 151 1.68 -10.34 2.27
N VAL A 152 1.66 -9.11 1.71
CA VAL A 152 2.49 -8.00 2.19
C VAL A 152 2.15 -7.66 3.63
N GLY A 153 0.85 -7.53 3.95
CA GLY A 153 0.40 -7.25 5.32
C GLY A 153 0.74 -8.37 6.31
N TYR A 154 0.61 -9.63 5.91
CA TYR A 154 1.00 -10.78 6.73
C TYR A 154 2.50 -10.77 7.08
N HIS A 155 3.37 -10.64 6.08
CA HIS A 155 4.82 -10.63 6.31
C HIS A 155 5.27 -9.41 7.10
N PHE A 156 4.65 -8.25 6.87
CA PHE A 156 4.84 -7.04 7.66
C PHE A 156 4.47 -7.26 9.14
N ALA A 157 3.25 -7.74 9.40
CA ALA A 157 2.77 -7.97 10.76
C ALA A 157 3.59 -9.03 11.50
N ARG A 158 3.95 -10.13 10.84
CA ARG A 158 4.83 -11.15 11.38
C ARG A 158 6.19 -10.59 11.79
N LYS A 159 6.78 -9.72 10.97
CA LYS A 159 8.05 -9.04 11.30
C LYS A 159 7.92 -8.16 12.54
N LEU A 160 6.82 -7.42 12.65
CA LEU A 160 6.59 -6.53 13.79
C LEU A 160 6.30 -7.30 15.08
N VAL A 161 5.40 -8.30 15.05
CA VAL A 161 5.06 -9.07 16.25
C VAL A 161 6.29 -9.77 16.81
N GLY A 162 7.14 -10.32 15.94
CA GLY A 162 8.38 -10.98 16.34
C GLY A 162 9.42 -10.05 16.99
N ALA A 163 9.37 -8.74 16.69
CA ALA A 163 10.32 -7.76 17.21
C ALA A 163 9.79 -6.97 18.42
N LEU A 164 8.47 -6.80 18.53
CA LEU A 164 7.83 -5.90 19.49
C LEU A 164 7.08 -6.65 20.59
N ASP A 165 6.67 -7.89 20.35
CA ASP A 165 5.82 -8.69 21.24
C ASP A 165 4.52 -7.96 21.63
N VAL A 166 3.88 -7.30 20.65
CA VAL A 166 2.58 -6.62 20.82
C VAL A 166 1.62 -7.06 19.73
N PRO A 167 0.29 -7.04 19.99
CA PRO A 167 -0.70 -7.33 18.95
C PRO A 167 -0.56 -6.40 17.75
N ILE A 168 -0.68 -6.96 16.55
CA ILE A 168 -0.66 -6.22 15.29
C ILE A 168 -1.94 -6.51 14.51
N GLY A 169 -2.71 -5.47 14.26
CA GLY A 169 -3.90 -5.51 13.40
C GLY A 169 -3.59 -4.91 12.03
N ILE A 170 -3.97 -5.61 10.98
CA ILE A 170 -3.91 -5.09 9.60
C ILE A 170 -5.34 -4.88 9.10
N VAL A 171 -5.63 -3.67 8.68
CA VAL A 171 -6.87 -3.31 7.98
C VAL A 171 -6.57 -3.20 6.50
N GLY A 172 -6.92 -4.22 5.72
CA GLY A 172 -6.81 -4.22 4.26
C GLY A 172 -7.84 -3.28 3.66
N CYS A 173 -7.39 -2.27 2.91
CA CYS A 173 -8.25 -1.33 2.18
C CYS A 173 -7.60 -1.05 0.82
N ASN A 174 -7.78 -1.98 -0.10
CA ASN A 174 -7.09 -2.02 -1.38
C ASN A 174 -8.00 -2.63 -2.46
N TRP A 175 -7.74 -2.31 -3.73
CA TRP A 175 -8.44 -2.91 -4.87
C TRP A 175 -7.56 -2.89 -6.12
N GLY A 176 -7.41 -4.03 -6.78
CA GLY A 176 -6.58 -4.20 -7.97
C GLY A 176 -6.97 -3.28 -9.13
N GLY A 177 -5.96 -2.85 -9.89
CA GLY A 177 -6.14 -2.00 -11.06
C GLY A 177 -6.49 -0.54 -10.79
N THR A 178 -6.49 -0.08 -9.54
CA THR A 178 -6.91 1.27 -9.20
C THR A 178 -5.75 2.26 -9.22
N SER A 179 -5.97 3.41 -9.88
CA SER A 179 -5.13 4.60 -9.73
C SER A 179 -5.23 5.16 -8.30
N ALA A 180 -4.18 5.82 -7.83
CA ALA A 180 -4.20 6.55 -6.57
C ALA A 180 -5.34 7.59 -6.53
N SER A 181 -5.76 8.13 -7.68
CA SER A 181 -6.88 9.06 -7.80
C SER A 181 -8.23 8.50 -7.33
N CYS A 182 -8.42 7.17 -7.35
CA CYS A 182 -9.63 6.52 -6.84
C CYS A 182 -9.80 6.69 -5.31
N TRP A 183 -8.70 6.94 -4.61
CA TRP A 183 -8.58 7.00 -3.16
C TRP A 183 -8.44 8.42 -2.58
N VAL A 184 -8.66 9.44 -3.42
CA VAL A 184 -8.57 10.87 -3.08
C VAL A 184 -9.95 11.50 -3.22
N PRO A 185 -10.42 12.37 -2.30
CA PRO A 185 -11.71 13.06 -2.47
C PRO A 185 -11.71 13.97 -3.71
N GLU A 186 -12.88 14.11 -4.35
CA GLU A 186 -13.03 14.88 -5.59
C GLU A 186 -12.58 16.33 -5.43
N GLU A 187 -12.85 16.94 -4.28
CA GLU A 187 -12.47 18.32 -3.98
C GLU A 187 -10.93 18.50 -3.97
N ALA A 188 -10.20 17.53 -3.46
CA ALA A 188 -8.74 17.59 -3.43
C ALA A 188 -8.14 17.46 -4.85
N LEU A 189 -8.68 16.57 -5.68
CA LEU A 189 -8.28 16.45 -7.09
C LEU A 189 -8.69 17.69 -7.90
N ALA A 190 -9.91 18.21 -7.69
CA ALA A 190 -10.45 19.33 -8.46
C ALA A 190 -9.79 20.67 -8.11
N SER A 191 -9.32 20.84 -6.88
CA SER A 191 -8.63 22.05 -6.43
C SER A 191 -7.20 22.18 -6.99
N ASP A 192 -6.60 21.08 -7.43
CA ASP A 192 -5.28 21.04 -8.02
C ASP A 192 -5.38 21.10 -9.56
N PRO A 193 -4.84 22.15 -10.22
CA PRO A 193 -4.98 22.33 -11.67
C PRO A 193 -4.39 21.17 -12.52
N GLU A 194 -3.37 20.49 -12.02
CA GLU A 194 -2.73 19.36 -12.74
C GLU A 194 -3.47 18.05 -12.46
N LEU A 195 -3.92 17.82 -11.22
CA LEU A 195 -4.61 16.59 -10.85
C LEU A 195 -6.07 16.54 -11.33
N ARG A 196 -6.66 17.68 -11.64
CA ARG A 196 -8.02 17.77 -12.19
C ARG A 196 -8.18 16.94 -13.48
N VAL A 197 -7.09 16.71 -14.21
CA VAL A 197 -7.08 15.89 -15.44
C VAL A 197 -7.63 14.47 -15.20
N TYR A 198 -7.44 13.88 -14.00
CA TYR A 198 -8.01 12.57 -13.68
C TYR A 198 -9.54 12.59 -13.73
N ILE A 199 -10.16 13.64 -13.18
CA ILE A 199 -11.61 13.83 -13.20
C ILE A 199 -12.11 14.15 -14.62
N ASP A 200 -11.48 15.13 -15.28
CA ASP A 200 -11.95 15.66 -16.56
C ASP A 200 -11.89 14.59 -17.65
N VAL A 201 -10.79 13.86 -17.76
CA VAL A 201 -10.64 12.77 -18.74
C VAL A 201 -11.63 11.63 -18.45
N TYR A 202 -11.86 11.29 -17.18
CA TYR A 202 -12.84 10.26 -16.84
C TYR A 202 -14.26 10.68 -17.22
N LYS A 203 -14.67 11.88 -16.81
CA LYS A 203 -16.01 12.43 -17.13
C LYS A 203 -16.23 12.56 -18.64
N GLU A 204 -15.21 12.98 -19.39
CA GLU A 204 -15.28 13.04 -20.85
C GLU A 204 -15.55 11.66 -21.46
N LYS A 205 -14.73 10.65 -21.07
CA LYS A 205 -14.92 9.27 -21.57
C LYS A 205 -16.32 8.74 -21.26
N VAL A 206 -16.79 8.91 -20.03
CA VAL A 206 -18.13 8.44 -19.63
C VAL A 206 -19.23 9.17 -20.40
N SER A 207 -19.09 10.49 -20.64
CA SER A 207 -20.09 11.28 -21.38
C SER A 207 -20.24 10.87 -22.85
N GLN A 208 -19.26 10.20 -23.42
CA GLN A 208 -19.26 9.71 -24.79
C GLN A 208 -19.87 8.30 -24.92
N LEU A 209 -20.19 7.64 -23.82
CA LEU A 209 -20.78 6.30 -23.85
C LEU A 209 -22.24 6.35 -24.28
N ASP A 210 -22.59 5.46 -25.21
CA ASP A 210 -23.99 5.19 -25.48
C ASP A 210 -24.62 4.39 -24.32
N PRO A 211 -25.72 4.84 -23.71
CA PRO A 211 -26.28 4.20 -22.53
C PRO A 211 -26.67 2.72 -22.71
N GLU A 212 -27.16 2.34 -23.90
CA GLU A 212 -27.54 0.94 -24.17
C GLU A 212 -26.28 0.05 -24.27
N THR A 213 -25.25 0.55 -24.95
CA THR A 213 -23.95 -0.14 -25.07
C THR A 213 -23.28 -0.25 -23.71
N ALA A 214 -23.21 0.82 -22.93
CA ALA A 214 -22.61 0.82 -21.60
C ALA A 214 -23.30 -0.17 -20.66
N LYS A 215 -24.65 -0.23 -20.71
CA LYS A 215 -25.40 -1.20 -19.91
C LYS A 215 -25.10 -2.63 -20.34
N LYS A 216 -25.04 -2.89 -21.64
CA LYS A 216 -24.72 -4.22 -22.17
C LYS A 216 -23.31 -4.68 -21.76
N GLU A 217 -22.31 -3.79 -21.86
CA GLU A 217 -20.93 -4.07 -21.43
C GLU A 217 -20.85 -4.37 -19.93
N GLU A 218 -21.61 -3.65 -19.10
CA GLU A 218 -21.71 -3.91 -17.66
C GLU A 218 -22.34 -5.27 -17.37
N ASP A 219 -23.48 -5.58 -18.04
CA ASP A 219 -24.17 -6.86 -17.86
C ASP A 219 -23.28 -8.06 -18.32
N ASP A 220 -22.56 -7.91 -19.43
CA ASP A 220 -21.62 -8.91 -19.96
C ASP A 220 -20.41 -9.09 -19.02
N TYR A 221 -19.85 -8.00 -18.51
CA TYR A 221 -18.75 -8.04 -17.56
C TYR A 221 -19.16 -8.71 -16.23
N GLN A 222 -20.32 -8.35 -15.69
CA GLN A 222 -20.81 -8.94 -14.44
C GLN A 222 -21.05 -10.45 -14.60
N ALA A 223 -21.60 -10.88 -15.74
CA ALA A 223 -21.78 -12.30 -16.03
C ALA A 223 -20.45 -13.06 -16.14
N ALA A 224 -19.43 -12.44 -16.74
CA ALA A 224 -18.09 -13.01 -16.83
C ALA A 224 -17.41 -13.10 -15.45
N LEU A 225 -17.55 -12.06 -14.63
CA LEU A 225 -17.02 -12.00 -13.27
C LEU A 225 -17.68 -13.07 -12.37
N ASP A 226 -19.01 -13.17 -12.41
CA ASP A 226 -19.75 -14.19 -11.63
C ASP A 226 -19.34 -15.61 -12.03
N ALA A 227 -19.09 -15.84 -13.34
CA ALA A 227 -18.62 -17.13 -13.83
C ALA A 227 -17.19 -17.42 -13.37
N TRP A 228 -16.32 -16.43 -13.33
CA TRP A 228 -14.95 -16.56 -12.84
C TRP A 228 -14.92 -16.84 -11.34
N VAL A 229 -15.66 -16.06 -10.53
CA VAL A 229 -15.78 -16.24 -9.07
C VAL A 229 -16.33 -17.62 -8.71
N ARG A 230 -17.32 -18.12 -9.49
CA ARG A 230 -17.84 -19.48 -9.29
C ARG A 230 -16.76 -20.53 -9.49
N ARG A 231 -15.99 -20.45 -10.59
CA ARG A 231 -14.89 -21.39 -10.86
C ARG A 231 -13.81 -21.33 -9.77
N GLU A 232 -13.47 -20.13 -9.31
CA GLU A 232 -12.54 -19.95 -8.18
C GLU A 232 -13.07 -20.62 -6.90
N SER A 233 -14.35 -20.44 -6.59
CA SER A 233 -15.00 -21.05 -5.42
C SER A 233 -15.09 -22.58 -5.49
N GLU A 234 -15.11 -23.15 -6.70
CA GLU A 234 -15.01 -24.58 -6.96
C GLU A 234 -13.58 -25.12 -6.84
N GLY A 235 -12.60 -24.23 -6.57
CA GLY A 235 -11.20 -24.58 -6.36
C GLY A 235 -10.37 -24.71 -7.62
N LEU A 236 -10.89 -24.28 -8.78
CA LEU A 236 -10.14 -24.28 -10.04
C LEU A 236 -9.00 -23.25 -9.98
N LYS A 237 -7.88 -23.57 -10.63
CA LYS A 237 -6.67 -22.73 -10.63
C LYS A 237 -6.03 -22.69 -12.03
N GLY A 238 -5.20 -21.67 -12.28
CA GLY A 238 -4.43 -21.52 -13.51
C GLY A 238 -5.32 -21.55 -14.76
N THR A 239 -4.98 -22.39 -15.74
CA THR A 239 -5.71 -22.50 -17.02
C THR A 239 -7.15 -22.98 -16.88
N GLU A 240 -7.48 -23.75 -15.83
CA GLU A 240 -8.86 -24.22 -15.58
C GLU A 240 -9.74 -23.09 -15.02
N LEU A 241 -9.18 -22.19 -14.23
CA LEU A 241 -9.85 -20.98 -13.74
C LEU A 241 -10.07 -19.99 -14.89
N GLY A 242 -9.07 -19.85 -15.77
CA GLY A 242 -9.05 -18.88 -16.85
C GLY A 242 -8.69 -17.47 -16.38
N ASP A 243 -8.56 -16.55 -17.34
CA ASP A 243 -8.18 -15.18 -17.05
C ASP A 243 -9.28 -14.45 -16.27
N PHE A 244 -8.85 -13.60 -15.34
CA PHE A 244 -9.74 -12.67 -14.66
C PHE A 244 -10.34 -11.69 -15.68
N PRO A 245 -11.66 -11.41 -15.64
CA PRO A 245 -12.26 -10.43 -16.54
C PRO A 245 -11.65 -9.04 -16.34
N TRP A 246 -10.90 -8.58 -17.34
CA TRP A 246 -10.22 -7.30 -17.30
C TRP A 246 -10.10 -6.69 -18.71
N PRO A 247 -10.22 -5.35 -18.89
CA PRO A 247 -10.59 -4.38 -17.87
C PRO A 247 -12.10 -4.37 -17.58
N PRO A 248 -12.53 -3.83 -16.41
CA PRO A 248 -13.95 -3.60 -16.15
C PRO A 248 -14.47 -2.48 -17.05
N PRO A 249 -15.78 -2.46 -17.38
CA PRO A 249 -16.36 -1.41 -18.20
C PRO A 249 -16.26 -0.05 -17.53
N LEU A 250 -16.09 0.98 -18.35
CA LEU A 250 -16.04 2.35 -17.87
C LEU A 250 -17.46 2.89 -17.82
N ASN A 251 -17.92 3.29 -16.62
CA ASN A 251 -19.23 3.91 -16.41
C ASN A 251 -19.25 4.72 -15.10
N GLU A 252 -20.36 5.39 -14.81
CA GLU A 252 -20.50 6.22 -13.61
C GLU A 252 -20.35 5.46 -12.28
N ARG A 253 -20.46 4.13 -12.28
CA ARG A 253 -20.39 3.26 -11.11
C ARG A 253 -19.11 2.47 -11.02
N SER A 254 -18.22 2.56 -12.01
CA SER A 254 -16.96 1.83 -12.05
C SER A 254 -16.13 2.12 -10.81
N PHE A 255 -15.53 1.08 -10.22
CA PHE A 255 -14.59 1.23 -9.11
C PHE A 255 -13.28 1.93 -9.52
N LEU A 256 -13.02 2.05 -10.83
CA LEU A 256 -11.86 2.78 -11.37
C LEU A 256 -12.09 4.30 -11.46
N ARG A 257 -13.29 4.79 -11.11
CA ARG A 257 -13.52 6.24 -11.18
C ARG A 257 -12.69 6.99 -10.15
N PRO A 258 -12.15 8.17 -10.49
CA PRO A 258 -11.50 9.03 -9.51
C PRO A 258 -12.43 9.27 -8.32
N ASN A 259 -11.86 9.33 -7.11
CA ASN A 259 -12.58 9.51 -5.84
C ASN A 259 -13.56 8.36 -5.43
N GLY A 260 -13.81 7.38 -6.31
CA GLY A 260 -14.84 6.38 -6.07
C GLY A 260 -14.67 5.60 -4.77
N LEU A 261 -13.49 5.05 -4.57
CA LEU A 261 -13.18 4.18 -3.43
C LEU A 261 -12.86 4.95 -2.14
N TYR A 262 -12.50 6.22 -2.25
CA TYR A 262 -12.36 7.08 -1.07
C TYR A 262 -13.66 7.11 -0.25
N GLY A 263 -14.81 7.36 -0.89
CA GLY A 263 -16.11 7.43 -0.24
C GLY A 263 -16.66 6.07 0.20
N THR A 264 -16.54 5.07 -0.67
CA THR A 264 -17.20 3.77 -0.47
C THR A 264 -16.41 2.79 0.40
N MET A 265 -15.09 2.94 0.49
CA MET A 265 -14.22 2.05 1.24
C MET A 265 -13.43 2.78 2.33
N LEU A 266 -12.54 3.72 1.96
CA LEU A 266 -11.60 4.31 2.90
C LEU A 266 -12.30 5.06 4.04
N ARG A 267 -13.32 5.89 3.72
CA ARG A 267 -14.09 6.62 4.73
C ARG A 267 -14.86 5.70 5.69
N LYS A 268 -15.18 4.47 5.29
CA LYS A 268 -15.83 3.49 6.17
C LYS A 268 -14.89 3.01 7.29
N ALA A 269 -13.57 3.08 7.06
CA ALA A 269 -12.57 2.76 8.09
C ALA A 269 -12.30 3.93 9.06
N MET A 270 -12.74 5.15 8.73
CA MET A 270 -12.53 6.32 9.57
C MET A 270 -13.64 6.47 10.61
N PRO A 271 -13.32 6.87 11.83
CA PRO A 271 -12.02 7.26 12.38
C PRO A 271 -11.35 6.15 13.22
N TYR A 272 -11.32 4.90 12.75
CA TYR A 272 -10.63 3.83 13.47
C TYR A 272 -9.17 4.24 13.75
N ALA A 273 -8.75 4.25 15.00
CA ALA A 273 -7.41 4.71 15.34
C ALA A 273 -6.35 3.74 14.79
N ILE A 274 -5.33 4.28 14.14
CA ILE A 274 -4.25 3.52 13.51
C ILE A 274 -2.88 4.03 13.95
N LYS A 275 -1.86 3.17 13.79
CA LYS A 275 -0.46 3.52 13.96
C LYS A 275 0.10 4.22 12.74
N GLY A 276 -0.33 3.81 11.54
CA GLY A 276 0.12 4.35 10.27
C GLY A 276 -0.39 3.56 9.08
N PHE A 277 0.18 3.85 7.93
CA PHE A 277 -0.18 3.24 6.66
C PHE A 277 0.98 2.43 6.09
N ILE A 278 0.67 1.30 5.44
CA ILE A 278 1.53 0.62 4.49
C ILE A 278 0.85 0.66 3.12
N TYR A 279 1.60 0.94 2.05
CA TYR A 279 1.00 1.23 0.74
C TYR A 279 1.81 0.59 -0.40
N TYR A 280 1.12 -0.09 -1.32
CA TYR A 280 1.74 -0.64 -2.53
C TYR A 280 0.84 -0.36 -3.73
N GLN A 281 1.24 0.61 -4.55
CA GLN A 281 0.50 1.06 -5.73
C GLN A 281 1.45 1.85 -6.64
N GLY A 282 1.08 2.03 -7.88
CA GLY A 282 1.76 2.85 -8.87
C GLY A 282 1.54 2.36 -10.29
N GLU A 283 1.30 1.08 -10.47
CA GLU A 283 1.19 0.42 -11.76
C GLU A 283 0.08 1.05 -12.63
N SER A 284 -1.06 1.39 -12.02
CA SER A 284 -2.20 2.02 -12.72
C SER A 284 -2.03 3.52 -12.98
N ASP A 285 -0.91 4.11 -12.55
CA ASP A 285 -0.55 5.51 -12.81
C ASP A 285 0.72 5.64 -13.66
N ALA A 286 1.23 4.50 -14.18
CA ALA A 286 2.46 4.48 -14.98
C ALA A 286 2.31 5.23 -16.31
N ASP A 287 1.09 5.42 -16.82
CA ASP A 287 0.81 6.25 -18.00
C ASP A 287 0.95 7.77 -17.73
N ARG A 288 0.97 8.19 -16.45
CA ARG A 288 1.12 9.59 -16.02
C ARG A 288 2.17 9.78 -14.94
N PRO A 289 3.41 9.29 -15.13
CA PRO A 289 4.42 9.28 -14.08
C PRO A 289 4.83 10.69 -13.62
N HIS A 290 4.65 11.69 -14.47
CA HIS A 290 4.94 13.10 -14.18
C HIS A 290 3.97 13.76 -13.19
N LEU A 291 2.79 13.18 -12.96
CA LEU A 291 1.80 13.65 -11.99
C LEU A 291 1.84 12.84 -10.67
N TYR A 292 2.51 11.71 -10.67
CA TYR A 292 2.36 10.73 -9.59
C TYR A 292 2.87 11.22 -8.22
N ASP A 293 4.00 11.89 -8.16
CA ASP A 293 4.52 12.44 -6.89
C ASP A 293 3.57 13.47 -6.29
N ARG A 294 2.94 14.31 -7.11
CA ARG A 294 1.93 15.28 -6.70
C ARG A 294 0.64 14.59 -6.23
N LEU A 295 0.14 13.62 -6.99
CA LEU A 295 -1.05 12.85 -6.66
C LEU A 295 -0.88 12.11 -5.33
N MET A 296 0.24 11.41 -5.17
CA MET A 296 0.55 10.66 -3.95
C MET A 296 0.73 11.58 -2.75
N ALA A 297 1.37 12.74 -2.91
CA ALA A 297 1.52 13.72 -1.84
C ALA A 297 0.16 14.25 -1.37
N VAL A 298 -0.73 14.62 -2.29
CA VAL A 298 -2.10 15.07 -1.98
C VAL A 298 -2.90 13.97 -1.28
N MET A 299 -2.78 12.71 -1.75
CA MET A 299 -3.44 11.57 -1.11
C MET A 299 -2.97 11.37 0.34
N ILE A 300 -1.65 11.37 0.57
CA ILE A 300 -1.06 11.19 1.91
C ILE A 300 -1.53 12.31 2.85
N GLU A 301 -1.47 13.55 2.39
CA GLU A 301 -1.90 14.71 3.18
C GLU A 301 -3.39 14.61 3.53
N GLN A 302 -4.23 14.29 2.56
CA GLN A 302 -5.68 14.14 2.77
C GLN A 302 -6.00 13.02 3.76
N TRP A 303 -5.38 11.84 3.61
CA TRP A 303 -5.60 10.73 4.54
C TRP A 303 -5.21 11.10 5.97
N ARG A 304 -4.08 11.79 6.15
CA ARG A 304 -3.65 12.29 7.45
C ARG A 304 -4.63 13.31 8.05
N GLN A 305 -5.15 14.22 7.23
CA GLN A 305 -6.17 15.18 7.67
C GLN A 305 -7.43 14.48 8.14
N ASP A 306 -7.90 13.48 7.40
CA ASP A 306 -9.11 12.72 7.71
C ASP A 306 -8.98 11.91 9.01
N TRP A 307 -7.79 11.42 9.32
CA TRP A 307 -7.49 10.81 10.63
C TRP A 307 -7.20 11.83 11.74
N GLY A 308 -7.12 13.11 11.41
CA GLY A 308 -6.84 14.19 12.37
C GLY A 308 -5.41 14.16 12.92
N ASP A 309 -4.46 13.53 12.21
CA ASP A 309 -3.06 13.43 12.63
C ASP A 309 -2.11 13.55 11.42
N ALA A 310 -1.57 14.75 11.21
CA ALA A 310 -0.60 15.03 10.15
C ALA A 310 0.73 14.27 10.30
N SER A 311 0.97 13.65 11.45
CA SER A 311 2.22 12.93 11.76
C SER A 311 2.16 11.43 11.50
N LEU A 312 1.01 10.88 11.08
CA LEU A 312 0.87 9.46 10.79
C LEU A 312 1.93 8.99 9.79
N PRO A 313 2.73 7.97 10.13
CA PRO A 313 3.72 7.43 9.20
C PRO A 313 3.03 6.79 7.99
N PHE A 314 3.62 7.04 6.82
CA PHE A 314 3.17 6.46 5.56
C PHE A 314 4.35 5.73 4.91
N LEU A 315 4.35 4.40 5.03
CA LEU A 315 5.39 3.53 4.51
C LEU A 315 4.93 2.94 3.19
N PHE A 316 5.72 3.05 2.15
CA PHE A 316 5.28 2.59 0.84
C PHE A 316 6.39 1.86 0.06
N VAL A 317 5.97 1.17 -0.99
CA VAL A 317 6.82 0.36 -1.84
C VAL A 317 7.17 1.13 -3.10
N GLN A 318 8.44 1.16 -3.50
CA GLN A 318 8.83 1.54 -4.85
C GLN A 318 8.55 0.38 -5.81
N LEU A 319 7.99 0.65 -6.98
CA LEU A 319 7.69 -0.41 -7.94
C LEU A 319 8.93 -1.23 -8.33
N PRO A 320 8.80 -2.57 -8.42
CA PRO A 320 9.89 -3.45 -8.86
C PRO A 320 10.18 -3.30 -10.35
N GLY A 321 11.13 -4.06 -10.87
CA GLY A 321 11.30 -4.24 -12.32
C GLY A 321 10.10 -4.94 -12.93
N TYR A 322 9.68 -4.48 -14.12
CA TYR A 322 8.65 -5.08 -14.96
C TYR A 322 8.79 -4.58 -16.39
N ALA A 323 8.76 -5.49 -17.38
CA ALA A 323 8.79 -5.14 -18.79
C ALA A 323 7.37 -4.81 -19.27
N ASP A 324 6.91 -3.60 -18.97
CA ASP A 324 5.56 -3.16 -19.33
C ASP A 324 5.37 -3.18 -20.85
N PRO A 325 4.47 -4.02 -21.40
CA PRO A 325 4.24 -4.12 -22.84
C PRO A 325 3.60 -2.88 -23.45
N TYR A 326 3.07 -1.97 -22.63
CA TYR A 326 2.45 -0.72 -23.06
C TYR A 326 3.39 0.48 -22.95
N ASP A 327 4.54 0.36 -22.29
CA ASP A 327 5.58 1.38 -22.19
C ASP A 327 6.59 1.21 -23.34
N HIS A 328 6.16 1.59 -24.55
CA HIS A 328 6.93 1.39 -25.77
C HIS A 328 8.29 2.10 -25.77
N ASP A 329 8.40 3.21 -25.05
CA ASP A 329 9.65 3.98 -24.93
C ASP A 329 10.50 3.51 -23.72
N GLY A 330 9.97 2.66 -22.87
CA GLY A 330 10.62 2.10 -21.67
C GLY A 330 10.96 3.16 -20.61
N VAL A 331 10.25 4.29 -20.57
CA VAL A 331 10.56 5.43 -19.71
C VAL A 331 9.53 5.69 -18.60
N ASN A 332 8.28 5.23 -18.76
CA ASN A 332 7.22 5.53 -17.82
C ASN A 332 7.46 4.87 -16.45
N TRP A 333 7.87 3.61 -16.46
CA TRP A 333 8.13 2.86 -15.23
C TRP A 333 9.30 3.42 -14.40
N PRO A 334 10.48 3.72 -15.00
CA PRO A 334 11.55 4.40 -14.28
C PRO A 334 11.19 5.82 -13.83
N LEU A 335 10.41 6.58 -14.60
CA LEU A 335 9.91 7.89 -14.18
C LEU A 335 8.95 7.80 -12.99
N LEU A 336 8.10 6.77 -12.95
CA LEU A 336 7.23 6.54 -11.80
C LEU A 336 8.04 6.19 -10.54
N ARG A 337 9.08 5.36 -10.66
CA ARG A 337 9.99 5.09 -9.52
C ARG A 337 10.71 6.35 -9.04
N GLU A 338 11.11 7.23 -9.93
CA GLU A 338 11.64 8.55 -9.55
C GLU A 338 10.58 9.40 -8.83
N ALA A 339 9.31 9.36 -9.28
CA ALA A 339 8.23 10.06 -8.62
C ALA A 339 8.00 9.51 -7.19
N GLN A 340 8.03 8.21 -7.00
CA GLN A 340 7.96 7.56 -5.69
C GLN A 340 9.13 7.99 -4.79
N GLN A 341 10.35 8.04 -5.32
CA GLN A 341 11.51 8.52 -4.57
C GLN A 341 11.34 9.99 -4.14
N ARG A 342 10.88 10.87 -5.04
CA ARG A 342 10.60 12.27 -4.70
C ARG A 342 9.58 12.42 -3.56
N VAL A 343 8.57 11.55 -3.50
CA VAL A 343 7.62 11.53 -2.36
C VAL A 343 8.35 11.21 -1.06
N SER A 344 9.22 10.19 -1.04
CA SER A 344 9.96 9.81 0.16
C SER A 344 10.93 10.90 0.65
N GLU A 345 11.42 11.74 -0.26
CA GLU A 345 12.35 12.83 0.04
C GLU A 345 11.64 14.13 0.50
N ARG A 346 10.41 14.37 0.02
CA ARG A 346 9.73 15.67 0.18
C ARG A 346 8.56 15.65 1.15
N VAL A 347 7.88 14.50 1.29
CA VAL A 347 6.72 14.40 2.17
C VAL A 347 7.18 13.92 3.55
N PRO A 348 7.01 14.70 4.62
CA PRO A 348 7.45 14.31 5.96
C PRO A 348 6.81 13.00 6.43
N ASN A 349 7.49 12.27 7.31
CA ASN A 349 7.02 11.00 7.88
C ASN A 349 6.59 9.97 6.83
N THR A 350 7.29 9.95 5.69
CA THR A 350 7.19 8.88 4.69
C THR A 350 8.50 8.12 4.61
N ALA A 351 8.42 6.84 4.25
CA ALA A 351 9.60 6.04 3.99
C ALA A 351 9.30 4.98 2.91
N MET A 352 10.28 4.67 2.07
CA MET A 352 10.12 3.86 0.87
C MET A 352 10.92 2.57 0.94
N ALA A 353 10.26 1.43 0.72
CA ALA A 353 10.89 0.14 0.56
C ALA A 353 11.29 -0.08 -0.91
N VAL A 354 12.58 -0.21 -1.18
CA VAL A 354 13.10 -0.56 -2.51
C VAL A 354 12.98 -2.07 -2.70
N ILE A 355 12.29 -2.50 -3.75
CA ILE A 355 12.05 -3.90 -4.08
C ILE A 355 12.42 -4.22 -5.54
N LEU A 356 13.42 -3.53 -6.07
CA LEU A 356 13.85 -3.66 -7.46
C LEU A 356 14.18 -5.12 -7.86
N ASP A 357 14.65 -5.90 -6.92
CA ASP A 357 15.02 -7.30 -7.03
C ASP A 357 13.85 -8.30 -6.82
N CYS A 358 12.65 -7.82 -6.55
CA CYS A 358 11.48 -8.66 -6.30
C CYS A 358 10.51 -8.73 -7.50
N GLY A 359 10.84 -8.10 -8.62
CA GLY A 359 10.01 -8.08 -9.84
C GLY A 359 10.08 -9.39 -10.63
N GLU A 360 9.14 -9.55 -11.53
CA GLU A 360 9.13 -10.57 -12.60
C GLU A 360 9.00 -9.87 -13.95
N GLU A 361 9.82 -10.28 -14.93
CA GLU A 361 9.95 -9.56 -16.21
C GLU A 361 8.62 -9.41 -16.94
N ASN A 362 7.85 -10.49 -16.99
CA ASN A 362 6.62 -10.59 -17.78
C ASN A 362 5.35 -10.73 -16.93
N ASP A 363 5.47 -10.55 -15.61
CA ASP A 363 4.33 -10.55 -14.70
C ASP A 363 4.36 -9.32 -13.81
N ILE A 364 3.31 -8.50 -13.91
CA ILE A 364 3.12 -7.30 -13.10
C ILE A 364 2.86 -7.63 -11.62
N HIS A 365 2.54 -8.90 -11.31
CA HIS A 365 2.24 -9.41 -9.99
C HIS A 365 3.32 -10.39 -9.49
N PRO A 366 4.52 -9.93 -9.13
CA PRO A 366 5.57 -10.83 -8.65
C PRO A 366 5.08 -11.58 -7.40
N ARG A 367 5.25 -12.91 -7.42
CA ARG A 367 4.67 -13.80 -6.42
C ARG A 367 5.42 -13.81 -5.09
N ASP A 368 6.68 -13.39 -5.05
CA ASP A 368 7.45 -13.31 -3.80
C ASP A 368 7.15 -12.00 -3.05
N LYS A 369 6.13 -12.05 -2.18
CA LYS A 369 5.72 -10.92 -1.33
C LYS A 369 6.45 -10.85 0.01
N ARG A 370 7.20 -11.89 0.38
CA ARG A 370 7.90 -11.95 1.66
C ARG A 370 8.93 -10.82 1.83
N PRO A 371 9.87 -10.59 0.89
CA PRO A 371 10.82 -9.49 1.03
C PRO A 371 10.13 -8.12 1.12
N VAL A 372 9.02 -7.96 0.41
CA VAL A 372 8.24 -6.70 0.41
C VAL A 372 7.73 -6.39 1.83
N GLY A 373 6.99 -7.32 2.43
CA GLY A 373 6.46 -7.14 3.78
C GLY A 373 7.56 -7.03 4.83
N GLU A 374 8.64 -7.83 4.73
CA GLU A 374 9.77 -7.78 5.66
C GLU A 374 10.56 -6.48 5.57
N ARG A 375 10.75 -5.89 4.38
CA ARG A 375 11.40 -4.57 4.20
C ARG A 375 10.55 -3.44 4.76
N LEU A 376 9.24 -3.42 4.48
CA LEU A 376 8.33 -2.47 5.12
C LEU A 376 8.34 -2.60 6.65
N GLY A 377 8.35 -3.84 7.18
CA GLY A 377 8.46 -4.10 8.62
C GLY A 377 9.77 -3.62 9.22
N GLY A 378 10.89 -3.81 8.52
CA GLY A 378 12.19 -3.27 8.91
C GLY A 378 12.20 -1.75 8.99
N ILE A 379 11.62 -1.09 7.98
CA ILE A 379 11.46 0.37 7.95
C ILE A 379 10.57 0.83 9.11
N ALA A 380 9.44 0.16 9.35
CA ALA A 380 8.59 0.49 10.50
C ALA A 380 9.34 0.39 11.82
N LEU A 381 10.11 -0.69 12.03
CA LEU A 381 10.91 -0.86 13.25
C LEU A 381 11.88 0.29 13.47
N ARG A 382 12.53 0.78 12.42
CA ARG A 382 13.48 1.88 12.50
C ARG A 382 12.78 3.23 12.65
N GLU A 383 11.92 3.59 11.70
CA GLU A 383 11.39 4.96 11.57
C GLU A 383 10.22 5.23 12.54
N VAL A 384 9.45 4.21 12.92
CA VAL A 384 8.25 4.37 13.75
C VAL A 384 8.47 3.90 15.18
N TYR A 385 9.25 2.84 15.35
CA TYR A 385 9.49 2.26 16.68
C TYR A 385 10.88 2.58 17.26
N GLY A 386 11.72 3.31 16.51
CA GLY A 386 13.04 3.77 16.98
C GLY A 386 14.02 2.63 17.27
N ARG A 387 13.84 1.46 16.62
CA ARG A 387 14.75 0.33 16.78
C ARG A 387 15.99 0.55 15.91
N ASP A 388 17.15 0.22 16.43
CA ASP A 388 18.39 0.25 15.66
C ASP A 388 18.51 -0.99 14.77
N VAL A 389 17.83 -0.91 13.59
CA VAL A 389 17.86 -1.95 12.57
C VAL A 389 18.26 -1.34 11.23
N ALA A 390 19.14 -2.01 10.51
CA ALA A 390 19.45 -1.62 9.14
C ALA A 390 18.35 -2.17 8.22
N CYS A 391 17.70 -1.27 7.48
CA CYS A 391 16.51 -1.59 6.67
C CYS A 391 16.54 -1.00 5.25
N TYR A 392 17.55 -0.19 4.94
CA TYR A 392 17.71 0.44 3.64
C TYR A 392 18.88 -0.16 2.86
N GLY A 393 18.70 -0.32 1.56
CA GLY A 393 19.77 -0.50 0.60
C GLY A 393 20.49 0.81 0.28
N PRO A 394 21.50 0.82 -0.59
CA PRO A 394 22.20 2.03 -0.99
C PRO A 394 21.30 3.00 -1.73
N PHE A 395 21.28 4.27 -1.29
CA PHE A 395 20.65 5.38 -2.01
C PHE A 395 21.72 6.32 -2.55
N PHE A 396 21.50 6.87 -3.75
CA PHE A 396 22.37 7.91 -4.33
C PHE A 396 22.54 9.06 -3.34
N LYS A 397 23.79 9.47 -3.13
CA LYS A 397 24.12 10.58 -2.24
C LYS A 397 24.77 11.76 -2.98
N SER A 398 25.75 11.47 -3.80
CA SER A 398 26.45 12.52 -4.56
C SER A 398 27.21 11.95 -5.74
N LEU A 399 27.47 12.81 -6.73
CA LEU A 399 28.30 12.57 -7.90
C LEU A 399 29.50 13.50 -7.87
N ALA A 400 30.69 12.97 -8.13
CA ALA A 400 31.90 13.74 -8.39
C ALA A 400 32.52 13.30 -9.74
N ILE A 401 32.86 14.24 -10.58
CA ILE A 401 33.56 13.98 -11.85
C ILE A 401 35.05 14.19 -11.66
N VAL A 402 35.86 13.17 -11.99
CA VAL A 402 37.31 13.21 -11.93
C VAL A 402 37.88 12.72 -13.26
N GLY A 403 38.27 13.67 -14.11
CA GLY A 403 38.68 13.37 -15.47
C GLY A 403 37.55 12.73 -16.28
N SER A 404 37.78 11.56 -16.84
CA SER A 404 36.76 10.79 -17.58
C SER A 404 35.96 9.82 -16.72
N LYS A 405 35.98 9.95 -15.39
CA LYS A 405 35.29 9.05 -14.45
C LYS A 405 34.25 9.77 -13.63
N ALA A 406 33.12 9.13 -13.43
CA ALA A 406 32.11 9.54 -12.50
C ALA A 406 32.24 8.71 -11.20
N ILE A 407 32.38 9.36 -10.06
CA ILE A 407 32.47 8.73 -8.74
C ILE A 407 31.13 8.94 -8.03
N VAL A 408 30.39 7.87 -7.85
CA VAL A 408 29.06 7.86 -7.21
C VAL A 408 29.19 7.42 -5.77
N SER A 409 28.73 8.26 -4.84
CA SER A 409 28.66 7.94 -3.41
C SER A 409 27.25 7.58 -3.01
N PHE A 410 27.12 6.68 -2.02
CA PHE A 410 25.84 6.20 -1.52
C PHE A 410 25.70 6.41 -0.01
N SER A 411 24.48 6.66 0.45
CA SER A 411 24.07 6.47 1.83
C SER A 411 23.67 5.01 2.06
N HIS A 412 23.61 4.58 3.32
CA HIS A 412 23.29 3.19 3.72
C HIS A 412 24.24 2.13 3.12
N ALA A 413 25.49 2.55 2.92
CA ALA A 413 26.56 1.70 2.42
C ALA A 413 27.59 1.31 3.51
N GLU A 414 27.25 1.50 4.79
CA GLU A 414 28.15 1.25 5.93
C GLU A 414 28.54 -0.22 6.06
N SER A 415 27.68 -1.14 5.63
CA SER A 415 27.96 -2.59 5.56
C SER A 415 28.81 -3.00 4.35
N GLY A 416 29.28 -2.04 3.55
CA GLY A 416 29.96 -2.23 2.28
C GLY A 416 28.99 -2.33 1.10
N LEU A 417 29.51 -2.07 -0.11
CA LEU A 417 28.83 -2.32 -1.37
C LEU A 417 29.26 -3.67 -1.93
N VAL A 418 28.32 -4.41 -2.51
CA VAL A 418 28.58 -5.72 -3.12
C VAL A 418 27.84 -5.82 -4.46
N SER A 419 28.36 -6.65 -5.36
CA SER A 419 27.64 -7.05 -6.56
C SER A 419 27.19 -8.51 -6.45
N THR A 420 25.95 -8.80 -6.85
CA THR A 420 25.39 -10.17 -6.84
C THR A 420 25.91 -11.03 -7.98
N SER A 421 26.48 -10.46 -9.04
CA SER A 421 27.02 -11.20 -10.20
C SER A 421 28.55 -11.18 -10.30
N GLY A 422 29.23 -10.48 -9.39
CA GLY A 422 30.66 -10.21 -9.48
C GLY A 422 31.00 -8.97 -10.30
N GLU A 423 30.15 -8.58 -11.24
CA GLU A 423 30.24 -7.33 -12.01
C GLU A 423 29.16 -6.35 -11.56
N VAL A 424 29.47 -5.06 -11.53
CA VAL A 424 28.51 -4.01 -11.20
C VAL A 424 27.82 -3.56 -12.48
N LEU A 425 26.60 -4.03 -12.70
CA LEU A 425 25.81 -3.78 -13.90
C LEU A 425 24.68 -2.77 -13.62
N GLY A 426 24.17 -2.14 -14.67
CA GLY A 426 23.04 -1.22 -14.63
C GLY A 426 23.42 0.25 -14.60
N PHE A 427 24.70 0.61 -14.70
CA PHE A 427 25.15 1.99 -14.82
C PHE A 427 25.20 2.46 -16.27
N GLU A 428 24.84 3.72 -16.47
CA GLU A 428 24.97 4.43 -17.73
C GLU A 428 25.50 5.86 -17.47
N LEU A 429 26.28 6.37 -18.42
CA LEU A 429 26.85 7.72 -18.40
C LEU A 429 26.37 8.55 -19.58
N ALA A 430 26.22 9.85 -19.36
CA ALA A 430 26.05 10.84 -20.42
C ALA A 430 27.04 11.98 -20.29
N GLY A 431 27.43 12.55 -21.42
CA GLY A 431 28.07 13.85 -21.50
C GLY A 431 27.07 15.00 -21.41
N GLU A 432 27.50 16.23 -21.76
CA GLU A 432 26.63 17.42 -21.82
C GLU A 432 25.50 17.30 -22.86
N ASP A 433 25.62 16.38 -23.81
CA ASP A 433 24.63 16.09 -24.84
C ASP A 433 23.40 15.34 -24.29
N GLY A 434 23.48 14.81 -23.04
CA GLY A 434 22.40 14.07 -22.39
C GLY A 434 22.15 12.67 -22.97
N HIS A 435 22.99 12.17 -23.86
CA HIS A 435 22.84 10.83 -24.42
C HIS A 435 23.50 9.80 -23.51
N PHE A 436 22.65 8.98 -22.81
CA PHE A 436 23.12 7.93 -21.93
C PHE A 436 23.59 6.69 -22.70
N VAL A 437 24.79 6.23 -22.39
CA VAL A 437 25.37 4.98 -22.90
C VAL A 437 25.79 4.07 -21.76
N LYS A 438 25.82 2.76 -21.98
CA LYS A 438 26.28 1.77 -21.00
C LYS A 438 27.70 2.13 -20.54
N ALA A 439 27.93 1.90 -19.24
CA ALA A 439 29.19 2.22 -18.60
C ALA A 439 29.72 1.06 -17.75
N ASP A 440 31.04 0.93 -17.74
CA ASP A 440 31.73 0.05 -16.77
C ASP A 440 31.66 0.66 -15.39
N ALA A 441 31.43 -0.15 -14.39
CA ALA A 441 31.34 0.26 -13.00
C ALA A 441 32.13 -0.67 -12.08
N ALA A 442 32.85 -0.08 -11.13
CA ALA A 442 33.63 -0.82 -10.15
C ALA A 442 33.45 -0.26 -8.74
N ILE A 443 33.22 -1.16 -7.76
CA ILE A 443 33.13 -0.78 -6.35
C ILE A 443 34.50 -0.35 -5.84
N SER A 444 34.54 0.80 -5.15
CA SER A 444 35.73 1.33 -4.48
C SER A 444 35.34 1.81 -3.07
N GLY A 445 35.43 0.93 -2.08
CA GLY A 445 34.96 1.19 -0.72
C GLY A 445 33.45 1.41 -0.67
N SER A 446 33.00 2.58 -0.26
CA SER A 446 31.59 2.98 -0.19
C SER A 446 31.12 3.76 -1.44
N THR A 447 31.90 3.73 -2.52
CA THR A 447 31.59 4.42 -3.78
C THR A 447 31.61 3.44 -4.94
N VAL A 448 31.03 3.86 -6.08
CA VAL A 448 31.16 3.19 -7.37
C VAL A 448 31.84 4.15 -8.34
N VAL A 449 32.91 3.68 -8.98
CA VAL A 449 33.61 4.41 -10.06
C VAL A 449 33.03 3.94 -11.37
N VAL A 450 32.48 4.88 -12.14
CA VAL A 450 31.79 4.61 -13.42
C VAL A 450 32.55 5.30 -14.55
N SER A 451 32.77 4.59 -15.66
CA SER A 451 33.45 5.10 -16.84
C SER A 451 32.95 4.43 -18.11
N SER A 452 33.07 5.15 -19.23
CA SER A 452 32.78 4.61 -20.56
C SER A 452 33.77 5.17 -21.56
N PRO A 453 34.32 4.36 -22.49
CA PRO A 453 35.19 4.86 -23.57
C PRO A 453 34.43 5.83 -24.50
N ASP A 454 33.12 5.74 -24.58
CA ASP A 454 32.28 6.57 -25.43
C ASP A 454 31.93 7.94 -24.81
N VAL A 455 32.27 8.15 -23.50
CA VAL A 455 31.99 9.40 -22.77
C VAL A 455 33.28 9.94 -22.14
N ALA A 456 34.03 10.71 -22.88
CA ALA A 456 35.32 11.29 -22.44
C ALA A 456 35.14 12.36 -21.34
N ALA A 457 34.02 13.06 -21.31
CA ALA A 457 33.65 14.08 -20.31
C ALA A 457 32.26 13.79 -19.72
N PRO A 458 32.18 12.96 -18.69
CA PRO A 458 30.88 12.66 -18.03
C PRO A 458 30.28 13.91 -17.42
N ALA A 459 28.95 14.07 -17.57
CA ALA A 459 28.15 15.12 -16.93
C ALA A 459 27.05 14.52 -16.05
N ALA A 460 26.50 13.37 -16.45
CA ALA A 460 25.42 12.71 -15.71
C ALA A 460 25.63 11.19 -15.64
N VAL A 461 25.04 10.58 -14.61
CA VAL A 461 25.03 9.14 -14.38
C VAL A 461 23.61 8.70 -14.03
N ARG A 462 23.20 7.50 -14.48
CA ARG A 462 22.00 6.83 -14.00
C ARG A 462 22.29 5.37 -13.72
N TYR A 463 21.50 4.81 -12.81
CA TYR A 463 21.59 3.41 -12.40
C TYR A 463 20.21 2.77 -12.39
N ALA A 464 20.12 1.55 -12.96
CA ALA A 464 18.88 0.75 -13.01
C ALA A 464 17.68 1.55 -13.57
N TRP A 465 17.93 2.44 -14.53
CA TRP A 465 16.93 3.36 -15.09
C TRP A 465 16.32 2.79 -16.35
N ALA A 466 15.58 1.69 -16.20
CA ALA A 466 14.82 1.01 -17.24
C ALA A 466 13.59 0.35 -16.61
N SER A 467 12.57 0.00 -17.39
CA SER A 467 11.36 -0.68 -16.89
C SER A 467 11.71 -2.02 -16.28
N TRP A 468 12.52 -2.84 -16.96
CA TRP A 468 13.15 -4.07 -16.46
C TRP A 468 14.68 -3.93 -16.46
N PRO A 469 15.28 -3.41 -15.39
CA PRO A 469 16.72 -3.13 -15.39
C PRO A 469 17.55 -4.36 -15.00
N THR A 470 18.72 -4.49 -15.58
CA THR A 470 19.78 -5.31 -15.00
C THR A 470 20.43 -4.51 -13.87
N ALA A 471 20.24 -4.92 -12.63
CA ALA A 471 20.71 -4.20 -11.46
C ALA A 471 21.37 -5.16 -10.47
N THR A 472 22.69 -4.99 -10.22
CA THR A 472 23.45 -5.94 -9.40
C THR A 472 24.10 -5.33 -8.16
N LEU A 473 23.87 -4.03 -7.91
CA LEU A 473 24.44 -3.32 -6.77
C LEU A 473 23.57 -3.46 -5.53
N TYR A 474 24.19 -3.95 -4.45
CA TYR A 474 23.56 -4.17 -3.14
C TYR A 474 24.50 -3.63 -2.05
N ASN A 475 23.96 -3.53 -0.82
CA ASN A 475 24.83 -3.42 0.35
C ASN A 475 25.14 -4.81 0.93
N GLY A 476 26.07 -4.86 1.90
CA GLY A 476 26.49 -6.10 2.56
C GLY A 476 25.39 -6.82 3.35
N LEU A 477 24.20 -6.22 3.48
CA LEU A 477 23.03 -6.82 4.11
C LEU A 477 22.07 -7.48 3.10
N GLY A 478 22.42 -7.45 1.80
CA GLY A 478 21.60 -8.01 0.74
C GLY A 478 20.40 -7.16 0.36
N LEU A 479 20.45 -5.86 0.63
CA LEU A 479 19.41 -4.91 0.20
C LEU A 479 19.84 -4.20 -1.08
N PRO A 480 18.96 -4.13 -2.12
CA PRO A 480 19.30 -3.58 -3.42
C PRO A 480 19.48 -2.07 -3.37
N ALA A 481 20.36 -1.54 -4.21
CA ALA A 481 20.48 -0.10 -4.43
C ALA A 481 19.22 0.44 -5.13
N ALA A 482 18.77 1.60 -4.65
CA ALA A 482 17.67 2.31 -5.31
C ALA A 482 18.09 2.80 -6.70
N PRO A 483 17.21 2.71 -7.71
CA PRO A 483 17.46 3.29 -9.02
C PRO A 483 17.52 4.82 -8.90
N PHE A 484 18.35 5.45 -9.71
CA PHE A 484 18.46 6.90 -9.72
C PHE A 484 18.94 7.44 -11.08
N ARG A 485 18.72 8.73 -11.29
CA ARG A 485 19.29 9.50 -12.40
C ARG A 485 19.69 10.89 -11.89
N THR A 486 20.89 11.34 -12.26
CA THR A 486 21.32 12.72 -12.01
C THR A 486 20.89 13.64 -13.15
N SER A 487 20.72 14.92 -12.84
CA SER A 487 20.59 15.98 -13.85
C SER A 487 21.95 16.31 -14.46
N ILE A 488 21.93 16.81 -15.69
CA ILE A 488 23.08 17.42 -16.37
C ILE A 488 23.33 18.80 -15.81
#